data_bf974aca5cb21d797ed9ed58efaff674
#
_entry.id   bf974aca5cb21d797ed9ed58efaff674
#
_cell.length_a   1.000
_cell.length_b   1.000
_cell.length_c   1.000
_cell.angle_alpha   90.00
_cell.angle_beta   90.00
_cell.angle_gamma   90.00
#
_symmetry.space_group_name_H-M   'P 1'
#
loop_
_entity.id
_entity.type
_entity.pdbx_description
1 polymer ?
#
loop_
_entity_poly.entity_id
_entity_poly.type
_entity_poly.pdbx_seq_one_letter_code
_entity_poly.pdbx_strand_id
1 'polypeptide(L)'
;TEEAVPAAVQAARRAGFKRLRTLPAAGEGYFPAFTPGRATERESRLLELLRVQGWEETEVGKANAYLDFILGLDETVHRAPPQLDMKLLQEYRGVFGVERALWKLGLDEDTRRIWLEAYAECASAGPRIENFLRGLEASLHLDAPRAASLSRLGPGEAALIPVPDTMNPRQRAALFQLLVWDIRDIRDAGGLIALDVIEGARKWGEELAVLLEQVMSRASVTLYCDDLFAHEEALVRRIKGLFRNAVYLYHSEMSSCEAISAQFGKIAVIHPVYSQDRDRRLRNNRLIDKMLGTNRVDHYTTPAPVYEPLFRPEEINRLEGSCLVKTREDAFITEINGGAP
;
A
#
# COMPACT_ATOMS: atom_id res chain seq x y z
N THR A 1 -5.54 6.23 -7.66
CA THR A 1 -5.31 7.55 -8.28
C THR A 1 -6.63 8.18 -8.70
N GLU A 2 -6.66 9.48 -8.93
CA GLU A 2 -7.88 10.20 -9.37
C GLU A 2 -8.40 9.66 -10.71
N GLU A 3 -7.53 9.26 -11.60
CA GLU A 3 -7.88 8.66 -12.91
C GLU A 3 -8.62 7.32 -12.76
N ALA A 4 -8.33 6.55 -11.72
CA ALA A 4 -8.98 5.26 -11.47
C ALA A 4 -10.37 5.39 -10.82
N VAL A 5 -10.75 6.58 -10.33
CA VAL A 5 -12.01 6.79 -9.62
C VAL A 5 -13.25 6.40 -10.44
N PRO A 6 -13.39 6.79 -11.73
CA PRO A 6 -14.57 6.40 -12.51
C PRO A 6 -14.70 4.89 -12.67
N ALA A 7 -13.59 4.19 -12.92
CA ALA A 7 -13.58 2.73 -13.06
C ALA A 7 -13.92 2.05 -11.73
N ALA A 8 -13.35 2.51 -10.61
CA ALA A 8 -13.66 2.01 -9.28
C ALA A 8 -15.13 2.21 -8.89
N VAL A 9 -15.71 3.38 -9.22
CA VAL A 9 -17.16 3.64 -9.03
C VAL A 9 -18.00 2.63 -9.80
N GLN A 10 -17.67 2.37 -11.05
CA GLN A 10 -18.38 1.42 -11.88
C GLN A 10 -18.25 -0.02 -11.34
N ALA A 11 -17.02 -0.41 -10.93
CA ALA A 11 -16.76 -1.72 -10.33
C ALA A 11 -17.56 -1.92 -9.04
N ALA A 12 -17.58 -0.94 -8.14
CA ALA A 12 -18.34 -0.99 -6.89
C ALA A 12 -19.85 -1.14 -7.15
N ARG A 13 -20.39 -0.42 -8.13
CA ARG A 13 -21.81 -0.55 -8.52
C ARG A 13 -22.12 -1.93 -9.07
N ARG A 14 -21.25 -2.49 -9.92
CA ARG A 14 -21.40 -3.86 -10.45
C ARG A 14 -21.32 -4.91 -9.34
N ALA A 15 -20.49 -4.70 -8.33
CA ALA A 15 -20.38 -5.55 -7.16
C ALA A 15 -21.59 -5.47 -6.21
N GLY A 16 -22.59 -4.62 -6.53
CA GLY A 16 -23.84 -4.53 -5.77
C GLY A 16 -23.78 -3.64 -4.54
N PHE A 17 -22.73 -2.81 -4.38
CA PHE A 17 -22.72 -1.82 -3.31
C PHE A 17 -23.81 -0.78 -3.53
N LYS A 18 -24.70 -0.65 -2.53
CA LYS A 18 -25.85 0.25 -2.59
C LYS A 18 -25.47 1.72 -2.44
N ARG A 19 -24.41 1.98 -1.67
CA ARG A 19 -23.91 3.32 -1.42
C ARG A 19 -22.40 3.35 -1.58
N LEU A 20 -21.92 4.32 -2.32
CA LEU A 20 -20.52 4.61 -2.51
C LEU A 20 -20.26 6.03 -2.03
N ARG A 21 -19.34 6.19 -1.10
CA ARG A 21 -18.92 7.49 -0.56
C ARG A 21 -17.48 7.78 -1.02
N THR A 22 -17.24 9.02 -1.41
CA THR A 22 -15.86 9.50 -1.57
C THR A 22 -15.43 10.13 -0.25
N LEU A 23 -14.28 9.75 0.28
CA LEU A 23 -13.73 10.28 1.51
C LEU A 23 -12.45 11.07 1.24
N PRO A 24 -12.32 12.29 1.75
CA PRO A 24 -13.36 13.03 2.45
C PRO A 24 -14.47 13.51 1.50
N ALA A 25 -15.71 13.55 1.98
CA ALA A 25 -16.81 14.18 1.26
C ALA A 25 -16.75 15.71 1.42
N ALA A 26 -17.55 16.45 0.66
CA ALA A 26 -17.64 17.89 0.81
C ALA A 26 -18.00 18.28 2.24
N GLY A 27 -17.18 19.14 2.87
CA GLY A 27 -17.32 19.55 4.26
C GLY A 27 -16.89 18.53 5.32
N GLU A 28 -16.26 17.45 4.92
CA GLU A 28 -15.63 16.47 5.80
C GLU A 28 -14.11 16.49 5.63
N GLY A 29 -13.37 16.20 6.69
CA GLY A 29 -11.93 15.97 6.67
C GLY A 29 -11.60 14.52 7.03
N TYR A 30 -10.60 13.96 6.38
CA TYR A 30 -10.14 12.61 6.67
C TYR A 30 -8.88 12.66 7.54
N PHE A 31 -9.07 12.71 8.85
CA PHE A 31 -7.98 12.69 9.81
C PHE A 31 -8.35 11.89 11.06
N PRO A 32 -8.23 10.57 11.06
CA PRO A 32 -8.58 9.70 12.19
C PRO A 32 -7.86 10.05 13.50
N ALA A 33 -6.68 10.67 13.45
CA ALA A 33 -5.99 11.13 14.65
C ALA A 33 -6.80 12.14 15.47
N PHE A 34 -7.69 12.91 14.82
CA PHE A 34 -8.56 13.89 15.47
C PHE A 34 -10.00 13.41 15.65
N THR A 35 -10.32 12.16 15.31
CA THR A 35 -11.65 11.62 15.59
C THR A 35 -11.88 11.42 17.09
N PRO A 36 -13.14 11.38 17.58
CA PRO A 36 -13.45 11.21 19.00
C PRO A 36 -12.74 9.99 19.58
N GLY A 37 -11.90 10.21 20.55
CA GLY A 37 -11.10 9.23 21.27
C GLY A 37 -10.47 9.93 22.49
N ARG A 38 -9.70 9.20 23.30
CA ARG A 38 -8.99 9.82 24.43
C ARG A 38 -7.88 10.75 23.89
N ALA A 39 -7.64 11.87 24.55
CA ALA A 39 -6.61 12.85 24.16
C ALA A 39 -5.23 12.18 23.99
N THR A 40 -4.86 11.30 24.90
CA THR A 40 -3.61 10.52 24.88
C THR A 40 -3.49 9.60 23.66
N GLU A 41 -4.60 9.06 23.16
CA GLU A 41 -4.60 8.22 21.96
C GLU A 41 -4.35 9.05 20.70
N ARG A 42 -4.96 10.23 20.60
CA ARG A 42 -4.75 11.16 19.49
C ARG A 42 -3.33 11.69 19.44
N GLU A 43 -2.80 12.04 20.60
CA GLU A 43 -1.42 12.45 20.76
C GLU A 43 -0.46 11.35 20.28
N SER A 44 -0.63 10.13 20.77
CA SER A 44 0.18 8.97 20.38
C SER A 44 0.14 8.75 18.87
N ARG A 45 -1.03 8.86 18.23
CA ARG A 45 -1.18 8.74 16.77
C ARG A 45 -0.47 9.88 16.03
N LEU A 46 -0.56 11.11 16.54
CA LEU A 46 0.14 12.23 15.91
C LEU A 46 1.66 12.06 16.00
N LEU A 47 2.18 11.63 17.16
CA LEU A 47 3.61 11.36 17.33
C LEU A 47 4.10 10.22 16.42
N GLU A 48 3.33 9.16 16.27
CA GLU A 48 3.63 8.08 15.32
C GLU A 48 3.66 8.62 13.87
N LEU A 49 2.73 9.50 13.51
CA LEU A 49 2.70 10.12 12.20
C LEU A 49 3.95 10.97 11.93
N LEU A 50 4.44 11.70 12.94
CA LEU A 50 5.69 12.46 12.83
C LEU A 50 6.91 11.54 12.61
N ARG A 51 6.95 10.38 13.28
CA ARG A 51 7.99 9.35 13.04
C ARG A 51 7.95 8.84 11.61
N VAL A 52 6.78 8.52 11.09
CA VAL A 52 6.59 8.10 9.68
C VAL A 52 7.09 9.17 8.71
N GLN A 53 7.03 10.45 9.11
CA GLN A 53 7.58 11.57 8.33
C GLN A 53 9.10 11.74 8.45
N GLY A 54 9.76 10.89 9.23
CA GLY A 54 11.21 10.90 9.41
C GLY A 54 11.70 11.96 10.40
N TRP A 55 10.87 12.37 11.37
CA TRP A 55 11.35 13.17 12.49
C TRP A 55 12.25 12.35 13.39
N GLU A 56 13.34 12.95 13.84
CA GLU A 56 14.25 12.31 14.79
C GLU A 56 13.57 12.14 16.16
N GLU A 57 13.97 11.12 16.93
CA GLU A 57 13.38 10.86 18.25
C GLU A 57 13.50 12.05 19.20
N THR A 58 14.56 12.85 19.10
CA THR A 58 14.75 14.08 19.86
C THR A 58 13.69 15.14 19.50
N GLU A 59 13.31 15.23 18.23
CA GLU A 59 12.29 16.13 17.74
C GLU A 59 10.89 15.64 18.12
N VAL A 60 10.67 14.33 18.02
CA VAL A 60 9.43 13.69 18.49
C VAL A 60 9.28 13.88 20.00
N GLY A 61 10.35 13.77 20.77
CA GLY A 61 10.34 14.07 22.21
C GLY A 61 9.92 15.51 22.53
N LYS A 62 10.42 16.50 21.78
CA LYS A 62 9.97 17.90 21.91
C LYS A 62 8.51 18.10 21.50
N ALA A 63 8.08 17.39 20.42
CA ALA A 63 6.69 17.41 20.00
C ALA A 63 5.76 16.83 21.06
N ASN A 64 6.15 15.73 21.70
CA ASN A 64 5.43 15.14 22.82
C ASN A 64 5.30 16.12 23.97
N ALA A 65 6.43 16.71 24.43
CA ALA A 65 6.43 17.69 25.51
C ALA A 65 5.54 18.91 25.20
N TYR A 66 5.55 19.37 23.95
CA TYR A 66 4.69 20.46 23.51
C TYR A 66 3.20 20.08 23.55
N LEU A 67 2.83 18.91 23.07
CA LEU A 67 1.45 18.43 23.06
C LEU A 67 0.95 18.21 24.48
N ASP A 68 1.71 17.54 25.34
CA ASP A 68 1.40 17.37 26.76
C ASP A 68 1.15 18.73 27.45
N PHE A 69 2.02 19.71 27.18
CA PHE A 69 1.92 21.03 27.73
C PHE A 69 0.62 21.74 27.31
N ILE A 70 0.33 21.82 26.00
CA ILE A 70 -0.85 22.56 25.51
C ILE A 70 -2.16 21.85 25.89
N LEU A 71 -2.18 20.51 25.89
CA LEU A 71 -3.34 19.72 26.30
C LEU A 71 -3.62 19.92 27.81
N GLY A 72 -2.59 19.85 28.67
CA GLY A 72 -2.72 20.09 30.09
C GLY A 72 -3.13 21.51 30.42
N LEU A 73 -2.61 22.50 29.70
CA LEU A 73 -3.00 23.91 29.86
C LEU A 73 -4.46 24.13 29.45
N ASP A 74 -4.87 23.59 28.32
CA ASP A 74 -6.25 23.73 27.82
C ASP A 74 -7.28 23.10 28.77
N GLU A 75 -6.97 21.87 29.24
CA GLU A 75 -7.80 21.20 30.26
C GLU A 75 -7.96 22.04 31.53
N THR A 76 -6.87 22.64 31.98
CA THR A 76 -6.87 23.47 33.18
C THR A 76 -7.69 24.74 32.97
N VAL A 77 -7.56 25.39 31.80
CA VAL A 77 -8.30 26.62 31.47
C VAL A 77 -9.79 26.38 31.29
N HIS A 78 -10.15 25.35 30.58
CA HIS A 78 -11.54 25.09 30.19
C HIS A 78 -12.26 24.11 31.12
N ARG A 79 -11.54 23.44 32.03
CA ARG A 79 -12.07 22.42 32.96
C ARG A 79 -12.85 21.32 32.23
N ALA A 80 -12.42 21.01 31.00
CA ALA A 80 -13.01 20.01 30.13
C ALA A 80 -11.89 19.25 29.41
N PRO A 81 -12.09 17.98 29.05
CA PRO A 81 -11.10 17.25 28.28
C PRO A 81 -10.74 17.99 27.00
N PRO A 82 -9.46 18.24 26.74
CA PRO A 82 -9.02 18.98 25.57
C PRO A 82 -9.30 18.20 24.27
N GLN A 83 -9.56 18.93 23.22
CA GLN A 83 -9.69 18.36 21.91
C GLN A 83 -8.46 18.73 21.07
N LEU A 84 -7.61 17.75 20.78
CA LEU A 84 -6.48 17.95 19.87
C LEU A 84 -7.01 18.18 18.45
N ASP A 85 -6.98 19.42 17.99
CA ASP A 85 -7.35 19.85 16.66
C ASP A 85 -6.46 21.01 16.18
N MET A 86 -6.65 21.45 14.94
CA MET A 86 -5.89 22.58 14.40
C MET A 86 -6.14 23.88 15.17
N LYS A 87 -7.33 24.06 15.71
CA LYS A 87 -7.68 25.26 16.49
C LYS A 87 -6.88 25.34 17.78
N LEU A 88 -6.76 24.22 18.50
CA LEU A 88 -5.94 24.14 19.71
C LEU A 88 -4.47 24.47 19.40
N LEU A 89 -3.90 23.88 18.35
CA LEU A 89 -2.52 24.15 17.94
C LEU A 89 -2.29 25.61 17.59
N GLN A 90 -3.24 26.25 16.92
CA GLN A 90 -3.17 27.68 16.58
C GLN A 90 -3.33 28.58 17.78
N GLU A 91 -4.19 28.23 18.74
CA GLU A 91 -4.40 29.02 19.97
C GLU A 91 -3.14 29.08 20.82
N TYR A 92 -2.39 27.98 20.92
CA TYR A 92 -1.16 27.88 21.73
C TYR A 92 0.13 27.93 20.90
N ARG A 93 0.05 28.43 19.66
CA ARG A 93 1.20 28.49 18.73
C ARG A 93 2.39 29.29 19.25
N GLY A 94 2.16 30.29 20.07
CA GLY A 94 3.19 31.21 20.55
C GLY A 94 2.97 31.65 21.98
N VAL A 95 3.99 32.29 22.54
CA VAL A 95 4.02 32.78 23.95
C VAL A 95 2.76 33.56 24.30
N PHE A 96 2.27 34.42 23.43
CA PHE A 96 1.06 35.22 23.70
C PHE A 96 -0.21 34.39 23.90
N GLY A 97 -0.37 33.27 23.21
CA GLY A 97 -1.50 32.35 23.40
C GLY A 97 -1.44 31.71 24.79
N VAL A 98 -0.25 31.22 25.14
CA VAL A 98 0.01 30.63 26.46
C VAL A 98 -0.14 31.66 27.57
N GLU A 99 0.46 32.86 27.46
CA GLU A 99 0.30 33.93 28.47
C GLU A 99 -1.16 34.28 28.69
N ARG A 100 -1.95 34.42 27.62
CA ARG A 100 -3.39 34.71 27.72
C ARG A 100 -4.13 33.61 28.50
N ALA A 101 -3.78 32.36 28.28
CA ALA A 101 -4.36 31.24 29.02
C ALA A 101 -3.97 31.28 30.52
N LEU A 102 -2.70 31.50 30.81
CA LEU A 102 -2.21 31.62 32.19
C LEU A 102 -2.83 32.80 32.94
N TRP A 103 -3.09 33.91 32.25
CA TRP A 103 -3.82 35.05 32.84
C TRP A 103 -5.27 34.69 33.20
N LYS A 104 -5.96 33.92 32.37
CA LYS A 104 -7.32 33.45 32.66
C LYS A 104 -7.36 32.57 33.93
N LEU A 105 -6.29 31.87 34.24
CA LEU A 105 -6.18 31.02 35.43
C LEU A 105 -5.94 31.82 36.71
N GLY A 106 -5.60 33.12 36.63
CA GLY A 106 -5.36 33.96 37.78
C GLY A 106 -4.12 33.56 38.61
N LEU A 107 -3.13 32.93 37.98
CA LEU A 107 -1.89 32.48 38.62
C LEU A 107 -1.02 33.69 39.05
N ASP A 108 -0.27 33.51 40.14
CA ASP A 108 0.77 34.46 40.53
C ASP A 108 1.91 34.53 39.52
N GLU A 109 2.74 35.55 39.62
CA GLU A 109 3.80 35.85 38.68
C GLU A 109 4.89 34.76 38.64
N ASP A 110 5.24 34.21 39.78
CA ASP A 110 6.26 33.16 39.87
C ASP A 110 5.77 31.85 39.22
N THR A 111 4.54 31.48 39.49
CA THR A 111 3.92 30.30 38.86
C THR A 111 3.80 30.49 37.36
N ARG A 112 3.38 31.64 36.86
CA ARG A 112 3.34 31.94 35.41
C ARG A 112 4.71 31.87 34.78
N ARG A 113 5.77 32.37 35.43
CA ARG A 113 7.14 32.27 34.93
C ARG A 113 7.57 30.81 34.76
N ILE A 114 7.30 29.94 35.72
CA ILE A 114 7.61 28.49 35.61
C ILE A 114 6.92 27.85 34.40
N TRP A 115 5.65 28.17 34.19
CA TRP A 115 4.92 27.66 33.02
C TRP A 115 5.51 28.17 31.69
N LEU A 116 5.90 29.43 31.62
CA LEU A 116 6.51 30.00 30.42
C LEU A 116 7.91 29.44 30.15
N GLU A 117 8.69 29.15 31.18
CA GLU A 117 9.98 28.47 31.06
C GLU A 117 9.79 27.05 30.51
N ALA A 118 8.84 26.27 31.06
CA ALA A 118 8.50 24.94 30.55
C ALA A 118 8.02 24.97 29.07
N TYR A 119 7.19 25.96 28.74
CA TYR A 119 6.77 26.17 27.36
C TYR A 119 7.97 26.46 26.43
N ALA A 120 8.90 27.30 26.84
CA ALA A 120 10.04 27.71 26.02
C ALA A 120 10.92 26.51 25.59
N GLU A 121 11.03 25.50 26.44
CA GLU A 121 11.79 24.27 26.14
C GLU A 121 11.20 23.47 24.95
N CYS A 122 9.88 23.49 24.76
CA CYS A 122 9.17 22.71 23.74
C CYS A 122 8.54 23.57 22.62
N ALA A 123 8.50 24.90 22.76
CA ALA A 123 7.79 25.82 21.88
C ALA A 123 8.16 25.69 20.39
N SER A 124 9.40 25.32 20.10
CA SER A 124 9.88 25.14 18.70
C SER A 124 9.16 24.02 17.94
N ALA A 125 8.53 23.07 18.64
CA ALA A 125 7.81 21.97 18.03
C ALA A 125 6.44 22.41 17.46
N GLY A 126 5.75 23.35 18.11
CA GLY A 126 4.41 23.77 17.72
C GLY A 126 4.28 24.22 16.27
N PRO A 127 5.08 25.23 15.80
CA PRO A 127 5.03 25.67 14.41
C PRO A 127 5.40 24.56 13.40
N ARG A 128 6.27 23.62 13.78
CA ARG A 128 6.66 22.51 12.91
C ARG A 128 5.53 21.50 12.77
N ILE A 129 4.83 21.15 13.85
CA ILE A 129 3.64 20.29 13.83
C ILE A 129 2.56 20.95 12.99
N GLU A 130 2.28 22.23 13.21
CA GLU A 130 1.29 22.97 12.43
C GLU A 130 1.62 22.98 10.93
N ASN A 131 2.87 23.27 10.54
CA ASN A 131 3.30 23.27 9.14
C ASN A 131 3.19 21.88 8.52
N PHE A 132 3.51 20.83 9.26
CA PHE A 132 3.33 19.46 8.80
C PHE A 132 1.84 19.16 8.52
N LEU A 133 0.96 19.48 9.47
CA LEU A 133 -0.48 19.25 9.31
C LEU A 133 -1.08 20.09 8.19
N ARG A 134 -0.65 21.35 8.03
CA ARG A 134 -1.05 22.19 6.87
C ARG A 134 -0.60 21.60 5.54
N GLY A 135 0.55 20.94 5.48
CA GLY A 135 1.00 20.21 4.30
C GLY A 135 0.07 19.06 3.90
N LEU A 136 -0.67 18.50 4.85
CA LEU A 136 -1.68 17.47 4.60
C LEU A 136 -3.08 18.06 4.35
N GLU A 137 -3.34 19.31 4.76
CA GLU A 137 -4.66 19.94 4.74
C GLU A 137 -5.29 19.94 3.34
N ALA A 138 -4.50 20.28 2.31
CA ALA A 138 -4.97 20.35 0.92
C ALA A 138 -5.59 19.04 0.42
N SER A 139 -5.13 17.91 0.98
CA SER A 139 -5.57 16.57 0.57
C SER A 139 -6.57 15.95 1.52
N LEU A 140 -6.54 16.33 2.80
CA LEU A 140 -7.29 15.68 3.87
C LEU A 140 -8.38 16.58 4.48
N HIS A 141 -8.44 17.86 4.12
CA HIS A 141 -9.41 18.84 4.61
C HIS A 141 -9.49 18.86 6.15
N LEU A 142 -8.34 19.04 6.81
CA LEU A 142 -8.21 18.94 8.29
C LEU A 142 -9.08 19.94 9.07
N ASP A 143 -9.34 21.12 8.50
CA ASP A 143 -10.18 22.18 9.08
C ASP A 143 -11.68 21.94 8.88
N ALA A 144 -12.07 20.83 8.26
CA ALA A 144 -13.47 20.54 8.03
C ALA A 144 -14.20 20.33 9.37
N PRO A 145 -15.46 20.79 9.48
CA PRO A 145 -16.22 20.71 10.74
C PRO A 145 -16.58 19.27 11.14
N ARG A 146 -16.41 18.32 10.25
CA ARG A 146 -16.70 16.91 10.47
C ARG A 146 -15.55 16.04 10.04
N ALA A 147 -15.11 15.15 10.91
CA ALA A 147 -14.14 14.12 10.56
C ALA A 147 -14.85 12.94 9.88
N ALA A 148 -14.32 12.53 8.72
CA ALA A 148 -14.69 11.29 8.08
C ALA A 148 -13.88 10.14 8.67
N SER A 149 -14.46 8.95 8.74
CA SER A 149 -13.81 7.72 9.13
C SER A 149 -14.47 6.54 8.43
N LEU A 150 -13.69 5.52 8.09
CA LEU A 150 -14.21 4.26 7.55
C LEU A 150 -15.12 3.54 8.56
N SER A 151 -14.90 3.72 9.86
CA SER A 151 -15.73 3.13 10.92
C SER A 151 -17.20 3.57 10.89
N ARG A 152 -17.52 4.63 10.13
CA ARG A 152 -18.88 5.10 9.92
C ARG A 152 -19.59 4.48 8.71
N LEU A 153 -18.92 3.60 7.99
CA LEU A 153 -19.53 2.86 6.89
C LEU A 153 -20.45 1.77 7.45
N GLY A 154 -21.66 1.71 6.89
CA GLY A 154 -22.60 0.64 7.18
C GLY A 154 -22.34 -0.61 6.34
N PRO A 155 -22.98 -1.73 6.68
CA PRO A 155 -22.93 -2.95 5.89
C PRO A 155 -23.39 -2.70 4.44
N GLY A 156 -22.60 -3.13 3.46
CA GLY A 156 -22.90 -2.93 2.03
C GLY A 156 -22.62 -1.52 1.51
N GLU A 157 -21.95 -0.68 2.29
CA GLU A 157 -21.40 0.60 1.83
C GLU A 157 -19.93 0.41 1.43
N ALA A 158 -19.50 1.15 0.42
CA ALA A 158 -18.10 1.24 0.00
C ALA A 158 -17.61 2.69 0.11
N ALA A 159 -16.32 2.86 0.37
CA ALA A 159 -15.66 4.16 0.34
C ALA A 159 -14.57 4.18 -0.72
N LEU A 160 -14.42 5.32 -1.38
CA LEU A 160 -13.31 5.66 -2.24
C LEU A 160 -12.47 6.70 -1.52
N ILE A 161 -11.17 6.44 -1.43
CA ILE A 161 -10.18 7.39 -0.91
C ILE A 161 -9.25 7.74 -2.07
N PRO A 162 -9.52 8.83 -2.80
CA PRO A 162 -8.64 9.27 -3.86
C PRO A 162 -7.29 9.67 -3.29
N VAL A 163 -6.22 9.20 -3.91
CA VAL A 163 -4.84 9.62 -3.60
C VAL A 163 -4.42 10.59 -4.69
N PRO A 164 -4.31 11.89 -4.39
CA PRO A 164 -3.93 12.90 -5.40
C PRO A 164 -2.53 12.63 -5.97
N ASP A 165 -2.40 12.76 -7.29
CA ASP A 165 -1.12 12.57 -7.98
C ASP A 165 -0.07 13.61 -7.59
N THR A 166 -0.51 14.75 -7.03
CA THR A 166 0.35 15.81 -6.51
C THR A 166 1.01 15.46 -5.18
N MET A 167 0.50 14.45 -4.45
CA MET A 167 1.08 14.00 -3.19
C MET A 167 2.48 13.45 -3.38
N ASN A 168 3.41 13.94 -2.56
CA ASN A 168 4.75 13.36 -2.48
C ASN A 168 4.73 12.04 -1.67
N PRO A 169 5.80 11.20 -1.73
CA PRO A 169 5.84 9.93 -1.02
C PRO A 169 5.59 10.03 0.49
N ARG A 170 6.08 11.09 1.14
CA ARG A 170 5.87 11.30 2.59
C ARG A 170 4.40 11.60 2.92
N GLN A 171 3.75 12.43 2.11
CA GLN A 171 2.32 12.72 2.29
C GLN A 171 1.47 11.46 2.06
N ARG A 172 1.81 10.64 1.05
CA ARG A 172 1.14 9.33 0.84
C ARG A 172 1.36 8.40 2.01
N ALA A 173 2.57 8.29 2.53
CA ALA A 173 2.85 7.49 3.72
C ALA A 173 2.00 7.93 4.93
N ALA A 174 1.83 9.23 5.13
CA ALA A 174 0.95 9.76 6.16
C ALA A 174 -0.52 9.36 5.95
N LEU A 175 -1.04 9.53 4.72
CA LEU A 175 -2.40 9.10 4.38
C LEU A 175 -2.60 7.61 4.60
N PHE A 176 -1.64 6.78 4.19
CA PHE A 176 -1.68 5.34 4.38
C PHE A 176 -1.64 4.96 5.86
N GLN A 177 -0.88 5.66 6.68
CA GLN A 177 -0.87 5.44 8.13
C GLN A 177 -2.23 5.76 8.76
N LEU A 178 -2.89 6.83 8.33
CA LEU A 178 -4.26 7.15 8.76
C LEU A 178 -5.24 6.02 8.38
N LEU A 179 -5.12 5.51 7.17
CA LEU A 179 -5.94 4.38 6.70
C LEU A 179 -5.71 3.11 7.53
N VAL A 180 -4.45 2.81 7.87
CA VAL A 180 -4.10 1.67 8.73
C VAL A 180 -4.79 1.78 10.09
N TRP A 181 -4.81 2.97 10.70
CA TRP A 181 -5.50 3.17 11.98
C TRP A 181 -7.01 2.97 11.86
N ASP A 182 -7.64 3.52 10.83
CA ASP A 182 -9.07 3.32 10.60
C ASP A 182 -9.42 1.82 10.42
N ILE A 183 -8.60 1.09 9.66
CA ILE A 183 -8.76 -0.36 9.47
C ILE A 183 -8.59 -1.10 10.78
N ARG A 184 -7.59 -0.72 11.60
CA ARG A 184 -7.37 -1.31 12.91
C ARG A 184 -8.57 -1.09 13.82
N ASP A 185 -9.06 0.14 13.91
CA ASP A 185 -10.19 0.50 14.78
C ASP A 185 -11.46 -0.28 14.39
N ILE A 186 -11.70 -0.48 13.08
CA ILE A 186 -12.83 -1.31 12.60
C ILE A 186 -12.64 -2.79 12.99
N ARG A 187 -11.44 -3.32 12.86
CA ARG A 187 -11.15 -4.72 13.23
C ARG A 187 -11.28 -4.96 14.73
N ASP A 188 -10.79 -4.02 15.53
CA ASP A 188 -10.89 -4.09 17.00
C ASP A 188 -12.35 -4.01 17.46
N ALA A 189 -13.21 -3.34 16.68
CA ALA A 189 -14.66 -3.33 16.86
C ALA A 189 -15.37 -4.58 16.28
N GLY A 190 -14.64 -5.58 15.77
CA GLY A 190 -15.17 -6.82 15.21
C GLY A 190 -15.63 -6.72 13.75
N GLY A 191 -15.35 -5.61 13.06
CA GLY A 191 -15.70 -5.43 11.65
C GLY A 191 -14.81 -6.23 10.70
N LEU A 192 -15.30 -6.47 9.48
CA LEU A 192 -14.56 -7.05 8.37
C LEU A 192 -14.42 -6.02 7.25
N ILE A 193 -13.24 -5.95 6.66
CA ILE A 193 -12.92 -5.01 5.59
C ILE A 193 -12.31 -5.76 4.41
N ALA A 194 -12.78 -5.42 3.20
CA ALA A 194 -12.06 -5.68 1.96
C ALA A 194 -11.46 -4.36 1.49
N LEU A 195 -10.17 -4.37 1.16
CA LEU A 195 -9.41 -3.23 0.69
C LEU A 195 -8.91 -3.51 -0.73
N ASP A 196 -9.42 -2.77 -1.69
CA ASP A 196 -8.93 -2.76 -3.05
C ASP A 196 -7.98 -1.58 -3.23
N VAL A 197 -6.71 -1.86 -3.44
CA VAL A 197 -5.67 -0.86 -3.70
C VAL A 197 -5.45 -0.79 -5.20
N ILE A 198 -5.73 0.37 -5.81
CA ILE A 198 -5.61 0.58 -7.25
C ILE A 198 -4.47 1.57 -7.50
N GLU A 199 -3.36 1.06 -7.99
CA GLU A 199 -2.24 1.87 -8.44
C GLU A 199 -2.48 2.28 -9.90
N GLY A 200 -2.46 3.58 -10.19
CA GLY A 200 -2.58 4.11 -11.54
C GLY A 200 -1.23 4.23 -12.25
N ALA A 201 -1.18 5.11 -13.26
CA ALA A 201 0.02 5.34 -14.06
C ALA A 201 1.23 5.80 -13.23
N ARG A 202 0.99 6.53 -12.14
CA ARG A 202 2.05 6.93 -11.23
C ARG A 202 2.36 5.80 -10.24
N LYS A 203 3.57 5.28 -10.32
CA LYS A 203 4.04 4.23 -9.43
C LYS A 203 4.22 4.75 -8.00
N TRP A 204 3.75 3.97 -7.04
CA TRP A 204 3.99 4.20 -5.63
C TRP A 204 5.27 3.46 -5.21
N GLY A 205 5.92 3.96 -4.16
CA GLY A 205 7.20 3.41 -3.69
C GLY A 205 7.05 2.53 -2.45
N GLU A 206 8.02 2.62 -1.57
CA GLU A 206 8.08 1.87 -0.31
C GLU A 206 6.85 2.06 0.57
N GLU A 207 6.19 3.23 0.49
CA GLU A 207 4.97 3.52 1.24
C GLU A 207 3.84 2.53 0.93
N LEU A 208 3.77 2.01 -0.31
CA LEU A 208 2.80 0.97 -0.69
C LEU A 208 3.09 -0.34 0.04
N ALA A 209 4.35 -0.79 0.06
CA ALA A 209 4.72 -2.03 0.73
C ALA A 209 4.43 -1.95 2.23
N VAL A 210 4.74 -0.81 2.86
CA VAL A 210 4.45 -0.56 4.28
C VAL A 210 2.95 -0.63 4.56
N LEU A 211 2.12 0.02 3.72
CA LEU A 211 0.66 -0.08 3.82
C LEU A 211 0.20 -1.54 3.77
N LEU A 212 0.61 -2.26 2.73
CA LEU A 212 0.19 -3.65 2.51
C LEU A 212 0.59 -4.55 3.68
N GLU A 213 1.81 -4.47 4.17
CA GLU A 213 2.29 -5.25 5.33
C GLU A 213 1.45 -5.02 6.58
N GLN A 214 1.05 -3.78 6.83
CA GLN A 214 0.28 -3.43 8.01
C GLN A 214 -1.19 -3.85 7.92
N VAL A 215 -1.78 -3.86 6.71
CA VAL A 215 -3.21 -4.15 6.55
C VAL A 215 -3.52 -5.61 6.23
N MET A 216 -2.58 -6.37 5.65
CA MET A 216 -2.80 -7.76 5.21
C MET A 216 -3.27 -8.72 6.31
N SER A 217 -2.89 -8.47 7.57
CA SER A 217 -3.35 -9.28 8.71
C SER A 217 -4.74 -8.88 9.22
N ARG A 218 -5.28 -7.75 8.74
CA ARG A 218 -6.51 -7.13 9.26
C ARG A 218 -7.62 -7.00 8.23
N ALA A 219 -7.29 -7.01 6.95
CA ALA A 219 -8.23 -6.84 5.85
C ALA A 219 -7.98 -7.90 4.76
N SER A 220 -9.01 -8.19 3.97
CA SER A 220 -8.82 -8.87 2.69
C SER A 220 -8.33 -7.83 1.69
N VAL A 221 -7.14 -8.02 1.13
CA VAL A 221 -6.50 -7.02 0.28
C VAL A 221 -6.35 -7.54 -1.13
N THR A 222 -6.74 -6.72 -2.11
CA THR A 222 -6.45 -6.91 -3.53
C THR A 222 -5.63 -5.72 -4.02
N LEU A 223 -4.51 -5.99 -4.68
CA LEU A 223 -3.71 -4.97 -5.34
C LEU A 223 -3.91 -5.05 -6.86
N TYR A 224 -4.34 -3.95 -7.44
CA TYR A 224 -4.41 -3.75 -8.89
C TYR A 224 -3.30 -2.80 -9.31
N CYS A 225 -2.43 -3.25 -10.17
CA CYS A 225 -1.36 -2.43 -10.75
C CYS A 225 -1.19 -2.75 -12.24
N ASP A 226 -0.85 -1.76 -13.04
CA ASP A 226 -0.65 -1.92 -14.47
C ASP A 226 0.56 -2.82 -14.76
N ASP A 227 1.66 -2.55 -14.10
CA ASP A 227 2.88 -3.34 -14.21
C ASP A 227 3.67 -3.33 -12.88
N LEU A 228 3.56 -4.43 -12.14
CA LEU A 228 4.29 -4.61 -10.89
C LEU A 228 5.81 -4.64 -11.12
N PHE A 229 6.27 -5.13 -12.27
CA PHE A 229 7.69 -5.30 -12.57
C PHE A 229 8.39 -4.00 -13.02
N ALA A 230 7.63 -2.95 -13.26
CA ALA A 230 8.19 -1.61 -13.49
C ALA A 230 8.70 -0.94 -12.21
N HIS A 231 8.44 -1.53 -11.03
CA HIS A 231 9.00 -1.08 -9.76
C HIS A 231 10.43 -1.63 -9.55
N GLU A 232 11.13 -1.08 -8.55
CA GLU A 232 12.41 -1.61 -8.11
C GLU A 232 12.31 -3.08 -7.68
N GLU A 233 13.29 -3.91 -8.03
CA GLU A 233 13.27 -5.35 -7.76
C GLU A 233 13.05 -5.70 -6.28
N ALA A 234 13.64 -4.93 -5.38
CA ALA A 234 13.48 -5.13 -3.94
C ALA A 234 12.02 -4.94 -3.50
N LEU A 235 11.36 -3.89 -4.02
CA LEU A 235 9.95 -3.60 -3.75
C LEU A 235 9.04 -4.68 -4.35
N VAL A 236 9.29 -5.10 -5.60
CA VAL A 236 8.57 -6.19 -6.26
C VAL A 236 8.64 -7.47 -5.44
N ARG A 237 9.85 -7.84 -4.98
CA ARG A 237 10.05 -9.04 -4.16
C ARG A 237 9.28 -8.96 -2.84
N ARG A 238 9.28 -7.80 -2.19
CA ARG A 238 8.58 -7.55 -0.94
C ARG A 238 7.07 -7.65 -1.12
N ILE A 239 6.49 -6.97 -2.11
CA ILE A 239 5.06 -7.02 -2.41
C ILE A 239 4.63 -8.45 -2.75
N LYS A 240 5.36 -9.14 -3.63
CA LYS A 240 5.06 -10.53 -4.00
C LYS A 240 5.07 -11.49 -2.82
N GLY A 241 5.94 -11.26 -1.82
CA GLY A 241 5.96 -12.06 -0.60
C GLY A 241 4.69 -11.95 0.24
N LEU A 242 3.92 -10.88 0.08
CA LEU A 242 2.68 -10.65 0.84
C LEU A 242 1.48 -11.39 0.22
N PHE A 243 1.44 -11.57 -1.09
CA PHE A 243 0.30 -12.15 -1.80
C PHE A 243 0.51 -13.64 -2.08
N ARG A 244 -0.54 -14.44 -1.82
CA ARG A 244 -0.55 -15.89 -2.11
C ARG A 244 -0.98 -16.20 -3.53
N ASN A 245 -1.84 -15.35 -4.08
CA ASN A 245 -2.44 -15.51 -5.39
C ASN A 245 -2.08 -14.30 -6.27
N ALA A 246 -1.88 -14.54 -7.55
CA ALA A 246 -1.66 -13.51 -8.53
C ALA A 246 -2.43 -13.82 -9.82
N VAL A 247 -2.95 -12.79 -10.45
CA VAL A 247 -3.60 -12.87 -11.75
C VAL A 247 -2.84 -11.94 -12.68
N TYR A 248 -2.28 -12.51 -13.75
CA TYR A 248 -1.54 -11.77 -14.76
C TYR A 248 -2.40 -11.66 -16.01
N LEU A 249 -2.62 -10.43 -16.42
CA LEU A 249 -3.31 -10.10 -17.66
C LEU A 249 -2.28 -9.94 -18.80
N TYR A 250 -2.76 -9.51 -19.95
CA TYR A 250 -1.91 -9.12 -21.05
C TYR A 250 -0.86 -8.08 -20.65
N HIS A 251 0.39 -8.30 -21.08
CA HIS A 251 1.49 -7.36 -20.93
C HIS A 251 2.13 -7.10 -22.29
N SER A 252 2.31 -5.83 -22.63
CA SER A 252 2.95 -5.41 -23.89
C SER A 252 4.47 -5.49 -23.84
N GLU A 253 5.07 -5.35 -22.63
CA GLU A 253 6.52 -5.34 -22.46
C GLU A 253 7.06 -6.76 -22.27
N MET A 254 8.02 -7.14 -23.11
CA MET A 254 8.63 -8.47 -23.06
C MET A 254 9.41 -8.70 -21.75
N SER A 255 10.05 -7.69 -21.20
CA SER A 255 10.76 -7.75 -19.91
C SER A 255 9.84 -8.17 -18.77
N SER A 256 8.62 -7.63 -18.72
CA SER A 256 7.60 -8.02 -17.76
C SER A 256 7.11 -9.44 -18.00
N CYS A 257 6.92 -9.84 -19.27
CA CYS A 257 6.58 -11.21 -19.62
C CYS A 257 7.65 -12.23 -19.20
N GLU A 258 8.94 -11.91 -19.37
CA GLU A 258 10.07 -12.72 -18.90
C GLU A 258 10.06 -12.83 -17.37
N ALA A 259 9.86 -11.72 -16.66
CA ALA A 259 9.78 -11.69 -15.21
C ALA A 259 8.57 -12.49 -14.67
N ILE A 260 7.43 -12.46 -15.35
CA ILE A 260 6.26 -13.28 -15.02
C ILE A 260 6.58 -14.76 -15.29
N SER A 261 7.09 -15.11 -16.48
CA SER A 261 7.47 -16.47 -16.87
C SER A 261 8.41 -17.12 -15.84
N ALA A 262 9.42 -16.39 -15.40
CA ALA A 262 10.40 -16.87 -14.40
C ALA A 262 9.76 -17.28 -13.06
N GLN A 263 8.57 -16.77 -12.72
CA GLN A 263 7.90 -17.09 -11.46
C GLN A 263 7.21 -18.45 -11.44
N PHE A 264 6.94 -19.00 -12.62
CA PHE A 264 6.25 -20.29 -12.74
C PHE A 264 7.22 -21.46 -12.80
N GLY A 265 8.53 -21.18 -12.88
CA GLY A 265 9.55 -22.20 -12.96
C GLY A 265 9.67 -22.82 -14.34
N LYS A 266 10.36 -23.97 -14.39
CA LYS A 266 10.67 -24.68 -15.62
C LYS A 266 10.21 -26.11 -15.53
N ILE A 267 9.76 -26.66 -16.66
CA ILE A 267 9.44 -28.08 -16.82
C ILE A 267 10.54 -28.78 -17.63
N ALA A 268 10.78 -30.04 -17.34
CA ALA A 268 11.68 -30.87 -18.12
C ALA A 268 10.93 -31.34 -19.35
N VAL A 269 11.39 -30.91 -20.53
CA VAL A 269 10.84 -31.36 -21.83
C VAL A 269 11.85 -32.25 -22.51
N ILE A 270 11.43 -33.44 -22.93
CA ILE A 270 12.26 -34.35 -23.71
C ILE A 270 11.93 -34.13 -25.20
N HIS A 271 12.78 -33.40 -25.88
CA HIS A 271 12.65 -33.26 -27.34
C HIS A 271 13.14 -34.53 -28.00
N PRO A 272 12.30 -35.20 -28.83
CA PRO A 272 12.77 -36.33 -29.60
C PRO A 272 13.83 -35.86 -30.59
N VAL A 273 15.09 -36.23 -30.34
CA VAL A 273 16.17 -35.97 -31.30
C VAL A 273 16.02 -36.96 -32.42
N TYR A 274 15.38 -36.54 -33.48
CA TYR A 274 15.48 -37.27 -34.76
C TYR A 274 16.88 -36.98 -35.31
N SER A 275 17.88 -37.82 -35.00
CA SER A 275 19.16 -37.74 -35.67
C SER A 275 18.90 -38.11 -37.17
N GLN A 276 18.82 -37.10 -38.00
CA GLN A 276 18.86 -37.28 -39.47
C GLN A 276 20.28 -37.49 -39.98
N ASP A 277 21.22 -37.83 -39.13
CA ASP A 277 22.50 -38.37 -39.57
C ASP A 277 22.30 -39.77 -40.18
N ARG A 278 21.59 -39.78 -41.26
CA ARG A 278 21.79 -40.80 -42.27
C ARG A 278 23.16 -40.53 -42.88
N ASP A 279 24.15 -41.04 -42.18
CA ASP A 279 25.51 -41.03 -42.64
C ASP A 279 25.57 -41.60 -44.07
N ARG A 280 25.63 -40.73 -45.08
CA ARG A 280 25.77 -41.05 -46.47
C ARG A 280 26.97 -41.97 -46.73
N ARG A 281 27.90 -42.06 -45.79
CA ARG A 281 29.10 -42.95 -45.86
C ARG A 281 28.78 -44.40 -45.60
N LEU A 282 27.64 -44.78 -45.03
CA LEU A 282 27.30 -46.16 -44.71
C LEU A 282 26.62 -46.95 -45.87
N ARG A 283 26.37 -46.30 -47.00
CA ARG A 283 25.83 -47.04 -48.19
C ARG A 283 26.81 -48.04 -48.75
N ASN A 284 28.11 -47.84 -48.60
CA ASN A 284 29.13 -48.70 -49.24
C ASN A 284 29.59 -49.87 -48.36
N ASN A 285 29.28 -49.92 -47.04
CA ASN A 285 29.79 -50.97 -46.16
C ASN A 285 28.74 -52.02 -45.73
N ARG A 286 27.50 -51.96 -46.21
CA ARG A 286 26.45 -52.92 -45.84
C ARG A 286 26.78 -54.35 -46.06
N LEU A 287 27.62 -54.66 -47.09
CA LEU A 287 28.07 -55.98 -47.38
C LEU A 287 29.10 -56.49 -46.38
N ILE A 288 30.00 -55.65 -45.92
CA ILE A 288 31.04 -55.99 -44.97
C ILE A 288 30.46 -56.21 -43.55
N ASP A 289 29.50 -55.36 -43.12
CA ASP A 289 28.81 -55.50 -41.85
C ASP A 289 27.98 -56.80 -41.76
N LYS A 290 27.40 -57.25 -42.85
CA LYS A 290 26.69 -58.53 -42.92
C LYS A 290 27.61 -59.72 -42.82
N MET A 291 28.84 -59.63 -43.35
CA MET A 291 29.84 -60.73 -43.31
C MET A 291 30.49 -60.83 -41.92
N LEU A 292 30.59 -59.74 -41.15
CA LEU A 292 31.28 -59.75 -39.90
C LEU A 292 30.36 -59.99 -38.66
N GLY A 293 29.05 -60.17 -38.89
CA GLY A 293 28.11 -60.49 -37.82
C GLY A 293 28.02 -59.44 -36.72
N THR A 294 28.46 -58.21 -37.00
CA THR A 294 28.41 -57.12 -36.04
C THR A 294 26.98 -56.60 -35.93
N ASN A 295 26.30 -57.03 -34.89
CA ASN A 295 25.05 -56.42 -34.46
C ASN A 295 25.33 -54.96 -34.10
N ARG A 296 24.92 -54.02 -34.96
CA ARG A 296 24.89 -52.63 -34.61
C ARG A 296 23.88 -52.44 -33.47
N VAL A 297 24.39 -52.23 -32.30
CA VAL A 297 23.58 -51.65 -31.22
C VAL A 297 23.37 -50.18 -31.62
N ASP A 298 22.17 -49.86 -32.09
CA ASP A 298 21.75 -48.48 -32.25
C ASP A 298 21.85 -47.85 -30.86
N HIS A 299 22.88 -47.04 -30.65
CA HIS A 299 22.98 -46.24 -29.44
C HIS A 299 21.91 -45.17 -29.55
N TYR A 300 20.73 -45.47 -29.02
CA TYR A 300 19.73 -44.46 -28.69
C TYR A 300 20.33 -43.63 -27.55
N THR A 301 20.97 -42.53 -27.86
CA THR A 301 21.25 -41.53 -26.87
C THR A 301 19.92 -41.00 -26.38
N THR A 302 19.53 -41.37 -25.16
CA THR A 302 18.38 -40.79 -24.52
C THR A 302 18.60 -39.27 -24.48
N PRO A 303 17.81 -38.47 -25.18
CA PRO A 303 18.04 -37.05 -25.19
C PRO A 303 17.97 -36.55 -23.76
N ALA A 304 18.93 -35.72 -23.36
CA ALA A 304 18.91 -35.09 -22.06
C ALA A 304 17.69 -34.16 -21.94
N PRO A 305 16.99 -34.12 -20.80
CA PRO A 305 15.88 -33.25 -20.66
C PRO A 305 16.35 -31.78 -20.76
N VAL A 306 15.64 -31.01 -21.58
CA VAL A 306 15.82 -29.56 -21.69
C VAL A 306 14.80 -28.92 -20.77
N TYR A 307 15.27 -27.96 -19.92
CA TYR A 307 14.39 -27.25 -19.01
C TYR A 307 13.84 -26.01 -19.71
N GLU A 308 12.55 -26.04 -20.04
CA GLU A 308 11.84 -24.92 -20.64
C GLU A 308 10.94 -24.23 -19.63
N PRO A 309 10.67 -22.91 -19.74
CA PRO A 309 9.69 -22.24 -18.92
C PRO A 309 8.32 -22.94 -19.00
N LEU A 310 7.61 -23.04 -17.85
CA LEU A 310 6.25 -23.60 -17.84
C LEU A 310 5.30 -22.80 -18.73
N PHE A 311 5.41 -21.48 -18.71
CA PHE A 311 4.74 -20.55 -19.61
C PHE A 311 5.80 -19.68 -20.28
N ARG A 312 5.81 -19.64 -21.59
CA ARG A 312 6.78 -18.84 -22.35
C ARG A 312 6.41 -17.35 -22.32
N PRO A 313 7.39 -16.43 -22.34
CA PRO A 313 7.11 -15.00 -22.37
C PRO A 313 6.17 -14.59 -23.52
N GLU A 314 6.32 -15.22 -24.70
CA GLU A 314 5.51 -14.96 -25.88
C GLU A 314 4.04 -15.40 -25.69
N GLU A 315 3.79 -16.42 -24.86
CA GLU A 315 2.44 -16.88 -24.52
C GLU A 315 1.76 -15.86 -23.60
N ILE A 316 2.51 -15.30 -22.64
CA ILE A 316 2.04 -14.25 -21.73
C ILE A 316 1.72 -12.96 -22.50
N ASN A 317 2.54 -12.61 -23.48
CA ASN A 317 2.32 -11.46 -24.35
C ASN A 317 1.09 -11.64 -25.29
N ARG A 318 0.51 -12.81 -25.35
CA ARG A 318 -0.67 -13.14 -26.19
C ARG A 318 -1.93 -13.47 -25.40
N LEU A 319 -1.98 -13.13 -24.11
CA LEU A 319 -3.14 -13.39 -23.24
C LEU A 319 -4.36 -12.50 -23.54
N GLU A 320 -4.64 -12.23 -24.82
CA GLU A 320 -5.84 -11.46 -25.22
C GLU A 320 -7.12 -12.21 -24.82
N GLY A 321 -7.92 -11.60 -23.94
CA GLY A 321 -9.15 -12.20 -23.44
C GLY A 321 -8.96 -13.36 -22.45
N SER A 322 -7.71 -13.62 -22.04
CA SER A 322 -7.37 -14.66 -21.06
C SER A 322 -6.50 -14.08 -19.95
N CYS A 323 -6.37 -14.79 -18.86
CA CYS A 323 -5.43 -14.47 -17.79
C CYS A 323 -4.68 -15.71 -17.31
N LEU A 324 -3.46 -15.48 -16.86
CA LEU A 324 -2.65 -16.50 -16.20
C LEU A 324 -2.82 -16.34 -14.68
N VAL A 325 -3.34 -17.37 -14.05
CA VAL A 325 -3.61 -17.40 -12.61
C VAL A 325 -2.54 -18.24 -11.93
N LYS A 326 -1.96 -17.68 -10.86
CA LYS A 326 -1.06 -18.38 -9.95
C LYS A 326 -1.69 -18.41 -8.57
N THR A 327 -1.87 -19.60 -8.04
CA THR A 327 -2.25 -19.85 -6.66
C THR A 327 -1.06 -20.40 -5.87
N ARG A 328 -1.27 -20.71 -4.61
CA ARG A 328 -0.25 -21.40 -3.80
C ARG A 328 0.10 -22.79 -4.34
N GLU A 329 -0.85 -23.48 -4.95
CA GLU A 329 -0.78 -24.91 -5.32
C GLU A 329 -0.69 -25.10 -6.82
N ASP A 330 -1.33 -24.23 -7.62
CA ASP A 330 -1.50 -24.39 -9.05
C ASP A 330 -1.18 -23.13 -9.86
N ALA A 331 -0.94 -23.36 -11.15
CA ALA A 331 -0.85 -22.31 -12.17
C ALA A 331 -1.57 -22.75 -13.43
N PHE A 332 -2.48 -21.90 -13.94
CA PHE A 332 -3.27 -22.22 -15.13
C PHE A 332 -3.68 -20.96 -15.90
N ILE A 333 -4.00 -21.14 -17.18
CA ILE A 333 -4.60 -20.09 -18.02
C ILE A 333 -6.12 -20.30 -18.02
N THR A 334 -6.87 -19.21 -17.86
CA THR A 334 -8.32 -19.21 -17.96
C THR A 334 -8.80 -18.03 -18.79
N GLU A 335 -9.95 -18.19 -19.44
CA GLU A 335 -10.60 -17.10 -20.17
C GLU A 335 -11.21 -16.09 -19.19
N ILE A 336 -11.06 -14.81 -19.53
CA ILE A 336 -11.79 -13.76 -18.84
C ILE A 336 -13.17 -13.70 -19.48
N ASN A 337 -14.14 -14.35 -18.82
CA ASN A 337 -15.54 -14.16 -19.19
C ASN A 337 -15.91 -12.70 -18.87
N GLY A 338 -15.71 -11.83 -19.84
CA GLY A 338 -16.36 -10.53 -19.87
C GLY A 338 -17.85 -10.81 -19.91
N GLY A 339 -18.46 -10.85 -18.72
CA GLY A 339 -19.93 -10.86 -18.69
C GLY A 339 -20.41 -9.78 -19.62
N ALA A 340 -21.15 -10.16 -20.63
CA ALA A 340 -21.78 -9.22 -21.54
C ALA A 340 -22.52 -8.15 -20.69
N PRO A 341 -22.49 -6.88 -21.12
CA PRO A 341 -23.10 -5.78 -20.41
C PRO A 341 -24.60 -5.98 -20.15
#